data_eb6b2a0d092dc8854bce183cfb9e5a6e
#
_entry.id   eb6b2a0d092dc8854bce183cfb9e5a6e
#
_cell.length_a   1.000
_cell.length_b   1.000
_cell.length_c   1.000
_cell.angle_alpha   90.00
_cell.angle_beta   90.00
_cell.angle_gamma   90.00
#
_symmetry.space_group_name_H-M   'P 1'
#
loop_
_entity.id
_entity.type
_entity.pdbx_description
1 polymer ?
#
loop_
_entity_poly.entity_id
_entity_poly.type
_entity_poly.pdbx_seq_one_letter_code
_entity_poly.pdbx_strand_id
1 'polypeptide(L)'
;MKARKMKIIGILHLLAALYLTEACGLKQVAETVSYPQWPELPAIVSGTEGQFISHELGSRRNYSMLYDAGTMSASWVAYPLCEADMSSGRVESWAYDPKIPQDSQTDVRQGYGVEVSTEGYSRNFYARGHQIPNADRNAVEGMMAQTYYSTNMTPQIQNGFNGGIWSKLEAAVREMVPPGDTLYVVTGACYRTRGGNEEIISITNRNDGRSLPVPNYYYKALLKLSKAGDRACCIGFWLPHKAYKKVKYNDFTLPVDSLELLTGVDFFHNLPDSIEGIAESNASLDAFISFEL
;
A
#
# COMPACT_ATOMS: atom_id res chain seq x y z
N MET A 1 88.72 17.70 4.45
CA MET A 1 88.22 16.84 3.35
C MET A 1 86.76 16.72 3.38
N LYS A 2 86.09 17.14 2.32
CA LYS A 2 84.65 17.18 2.11
C LYS A 2 84.11 15.80 1.82
N ALA A 3 83.02 15.36 2.46
CA ALA A 3 82.19 14.28 1.98
C ALA A 3 80.69 14.55 2.49
N ARG A 4 79.94 15.01 1.63
CA ARG A 4 78.65 14.63 1.11
C ARG A 4 77.57 14.25 2.11
N LYS A 5 76.80 15.23 2.51
CA LYS A 5 75.37 15.08 2.84
C LYS A 5 74.58 15.18 1.51
N MET A 6 74.00 14.13 1.08
CA MET A 6 72.97 14.18 0.01
C MET A 6 72.12 12.88 0.04
N LYS A 7 70.81 13.10 0.00
CA LYS A 7 69.73 12.13 -0.31
C LYS A 7 69.09 11.34 0.84
N ILE A 8 68.31 11.99 1.66
CA ILE A 8 67.17 11.36 2.35
C ILE A 8 65.91 12.29 2.28
N ILE A 9 65.73 13.05 1.23
CA ILE A 9 64.51 13.93 1.08
C ILE A 9 63.59 13.39 -0.02
N GLY A 10 64.00 12.39 -0.81
CA GLY A 10 63.23 11.92 -1.95
C GLY A 10 62.20 10.79 -1.67
N ILE A 11 62.16 10.19 -0.49
CA ILE A 11 61.31 8.99 -0.23
C ILE A 11 60.08 9.34 0.61
N LEU A 12 60.09 10.46 1.31
CA LEU A 12 58.95 10.85 2.13
C LEU A 12 57.77 11.52 1.32
N HIS A 13 58.04 11.99 0.10
CA HIS A 13 57.01 12.63 -0.74
C HIS A 13 56.28 11.62 -1.62
N LEU A 14 56.84 10.42 -1.83
CA LEU A 14 56.14 9.38 -2.63
C LEU A 14 55.15 8.55 -1.82
N LEU A 15 55.33 8.47 -0.49
CA LEU A 15 54.39 7.77 0.40
C LEU A 15 53.17 8.61 0.80
N ALA A 16 53.28 9.95 0.76
CA ALA A 16 52.14 10.83 1.02
C ALA A 16 51.17 10.93 -0.19
N ALA A 17 51.67 10.67 -1.40
CA ALA A 17 50.83 10.67 -2.61
C ALA A 17 50.02 9.39 -2.78
N LEU A 18 50.45 8.25 -2.21
CA LEU A 18 49.70 6.99 -2.29
C LEU A 18 48.55 6.92 -1.26
N TYR A 19 48.60 7.67 -0.17
CA TYR A 19 47.55 7.69 0.84
C TYR A 19 46.41 8.68 0.50
N LEU A 20 46.61 9.59 -0.46
CA LEU A 20 45.56 10.55 -0.93
C LEU A 20 44.70 10.05 -2.07
N THR A 21 45.04 8.88 -2.67
CA THR A 21 44.24 8.31 -3.76
C THR A 21 43.24 7.23 -3.28
N GLU A 22 43.36 6.75 -2.06
CA GLU A 22 42.36 5.82 -1.47
C GLU A 22 41.25 6.52 -0.68
N ALA A 23 41.37 7.81 -0.40
CA ALA A 23 40.34 8.59 0.31
C ALA A 23 39.29 9.21 -0.65
N CYS A 24 39.44 9.03 -1.97
CA CYS A 24 38.41 9.32 -2.95
C CYS A 24 37.61 8.04 -3.23
N GLY A 25 37.12 7.41 -2.14
CA GLY A 25 36.07 6.41 -2.25
C GLY A 25 34.92 7.07 -3.01
N LEU A 26 34.64 6.53 -4.18
CA LEU A 26 33.41 6.79 -4.91
C LEU A 26 32.27 6.79 -3.88
N LYS A 27 31.78 7.97 -3.47
CA LYS A 27 30.44 8.07 -3.00
C LYS A 27 29.60 7.54 -4.15
N GLN A 28 29.18 6.27 -4.09
CA GLN A 28 28.01 5.84 -4.83
C GLN A 28 26.95 6.86 -4.42
N VAL A 29 26.69 7.81 -5.30
CA VAL A 29 25.48 8.60 -5.24
C VAL A 29 24.41 7.54 -5.40
N ALA A 30 23.78 7.16 -4.29
CA ALA A 30 22.58 6.34 -4.33
C ALA A 30 21.67 7.09 -5.31
N GLU A 31 21.32 6.44 -6.42
CA GLU A 31 20.31 6.99 -7.31
C GLU A 31 19.09 7.22 -6.44
N THR A 32 18.78 8.48 -6.19
CA THR A 32 17.53 8.85 -5.53
C THR A 32 16.43 8.54 -6.52
N VAL A 33 15.77 7.41 -6.32
CA VAL A 33 14.57 7.07 -7.09
C VAL A 33 13.55 8.15 -6.75
N SER A 34 13.23 8.98 -7.75
CA SER A 34 12.19 10.00 -7.60
C SER A 34 10.84 9.34 -7.84
N TYR A 35 10.01 9.31 -6.82
CA TYR A 35 8.62 8.86 -6.92
C TYR A 35 7.70 10.01 -7.34
N PRO A 36 6.56 9.70 -8.01
CA PRO A 36 5.56 10.73 -8.33
C PRO A 36 5.04 11.42 -7.06
N GLN A 37 4.74 12.72 -7.17
CA GLN A 37 4.19 13.51 -6.07
C GLN A 37 2.65 13.53 -6.13
N TRP A 38 2.02 12.35 -6.14
CA TRP A 38 0.56 12.25 -6.13
C TRP A 38 0.02 12.28 -4.70
N PRO A 39 -1.13 12.96 -4.46
CA PRO A 39 -1.65 13.13 -3.10
C PRO A 39 -1.92 11.83 -2.35
N GLU A 40 -2.29 10.77 -3.06
CA GLU A 40 -2.61 9.48 -2.49
C GLU A 40 -1.39 8.61 -2.13
N LEU A 41 -0.18 8.95 -2.61
CA LEU A 41 0.97 8.07 -2.37
C LEU A 41 1.48 8.20 -0.95
N PRO A 42 1.62 7.09 -0.21
CA PRO A 42 2.39 7.06 1.02
C PRO A 42 3.89 7.29 0.76
N ALA A 43 4.59 7.77 1.77
CA ALA A 43 6.04 7.93 1.72
C ALA A 43 6.73 6.59 1.51
N ILE A 44 7.73 6.57 0.61
CA ILE A 44 8.62 5.43 0.40
C ILE A 44 10.01 5.86 0.85
N VAL A 45 10.35 5.50 2.08
CA VAL A 45 11.65 5.85 2.67
C VAL A 45 12.73 4.84 2.29
N SER A 46 13.98 5.28 2.30
CA SER A 46 15.13 4.40 2.03
C SER A 46 15.15 3.22 3.04
N GLY A 47 15.24 2.00 2.52
CA GLY A 47 15.21 0.78 3.33
C GLY A 47 13.81 0.18 3.53
N THR A 48 12.75 0.79 3.00
CA THR A 48 11.44 0.15 2.95
C THR A 48 11.52 -1.09 2.04
N GLU A 49 11.16 -2.24 2.58
CA GLU A 49 11.09 -3.48 1.79
C GLU A 49 9.90 -3.41 0.83
N GLY A 50 10.13 -3.83 -0.39
CA GLY A 50 9.10 -3.89 -1.44
C GLY A 50 9.49 -3.17 -2.73
N GLN A 51 8.71 -3.44 -3.77
CA GLN A 51 8.85 -2.83 -5.09
C GLN A 51 7.68 -1.89 -5.34
N PHE A 52 7.97 -0.63 -5.61
CA PHE A 52 6.94 0.32 -6.06
C PHE A 52 6.53 0.00 -7.50
N ILE A 53 5.22 -0.10 -7.71
CA ILE A 53 4.61 -0.38 -9.01
C ILE A 53 3.44 0.58 -9.21
N SER A 54 3.36 1.18 -10.39
CA SER A 54 2.18 1.94 -10.81
C SER A 54 1.54 1.26 -12.03
N HIS A 55 0.23 1.04 -11.98
CA HIS A 55 -0.58 0.55 -13.08
C HIS A 55 -1.33 1.69 -13.75
N GLU A 56 -1.31 1.68 -15.07
CA GLU A 56 -1.90 2.73 -15.90
C GLU A 56 -2.61 2.08 -17.10
N LEU A 57 -3.57 2.79 -17.66
CA LEU A 57 -4.17 2.48 -18.95
C LEU A 57 -3.98 3.68 -19.88
N GLY A 58 -3.04 3.59 -20.81
CA GLY A 58 -2.56 4.74 -21.57
C GLY A 58 -1.93 5.77 -20.61
N SER A 59 -2.42 7.00 -20.63
CA SER A 59 -2.00 8.06 -19.71
C SER A 59 -2.83 8.15 -18.42
N ARG A 60 -3.84 7.29 -18.25
CA ARG A 60 -4.73 7.31 -17.07
C ARG A 60 -4.17 6.43 -15.98
N ARG A 61 -3.91 7.00 -14.82
CA ARG A 61 -3.50 6.26 -13.62
C ARG A 61 -4.64 5.33 -13.18
N ASN A 62 -4.28 4.10 -12.86
CA ASN A 62 -5.21 3.15 -12.24
C ASN A 62 -4.97 3.07 -10.74
N TYR A 63 -3.87 2.49 -10.34
CA TYR A 63 -3.43 2.43 -8.95
C TYR A 63 -1.91 2.25 -8.87
N SER A 64 -1.35 2.61 -7.73
CA SER A 64 0.04 2.32 -7.38
C SER A 64 0.09 1.46 -6.14
N MET A 65 1.15 0.70 -5.97
CA MET A 65 1.33 -0.17 -4.81
C MET A 65 2.81 -0.31 -4.42
N LEU A 66 3.02 -0.66 -3.17
CA LEU A 66 4.29 -1.20 -2.70
C LEU A 66 4.13 -2.72 -2.55
N TYR A 67 4.69 -3.48 -3.49
CA TYR A 67 4.60 -4.93 -3.52
C TYR A 67 5.73 -5.57 -2.72
N ASP A 68 5.39 -6.48 -1.81
CA ASP A 68 6.32 -7.29 -1.04
C ASP A 68 6.30 -8.74 -1.55
N ALA A 69 7.41 -9.18 -2.13
CA ALA A 69 7.57 -10.55 -2.62
C ALA A 69 7.63 -11.59 -1.50
N GLY A 70 7.98 -11.19 -0.27
CA GLY A 70 8.00 -12.06 0.89
C GLY A 70 6.60 -12.47 1.35
N THR A 71 5.66 -11.57 1.30
CA THR A 71 4.24 -11.81 1.58
C THR A 71 3.43 -12.15 0.33
N MET A 72 4.01 -11.97 -0.87
CA MET A 72 3.35 -12.08 -2.18
C MET A 72 2.08 -11.22 -2.29
N SER A 73 2.12 -10.05 -1.69
CA SER A 73 1.01 -9.09 -1.68
C SER A 73 1.52 -7.65 -1.59
N ALA A 74 0.65 -6.69 -1.88
CA ALA A 74 0.98 -5.29 -1.65
C ALA A 74 0.82 -4.92 -0.16
N SER A 75 1.80 -4.21 0.39
CA SER A 75 1.72 -3.61 1.74
C SER A 75 0.66 -2.51 1.77
N TRP A 76 0.57 -1.76 0.68
CA TRP A 76 -0.49 -0.79 0.42
C TRP A 76 -0.77 -0.67 -1.08
N VAL A 77 -1.99 -0.29 -1.40
CA VAL A 77 -2.46 0.11 -2.74
C VAL A 77 -3.08 1.50 -2.62
N ALA A 78 -2.62 2.44 -3.45
CA ALA A 78 -3.04 3.84 -3.44
C ALA A 78 -3.61 4.24 -4.81
N TYR A 79 -4.73 4.96 -4.82
CA TYR A 79 -5.41 5.32 -6.06
C TYR A 79 -6.34 6.52 -5.91
N PRO A 80 -6.46 7.35 -6.98
CA PRO A 80 -7.54 8.31 -7.09
C PRO A 80 -8.84 7.58 -7.45
N LEU A 81 -9.96 7.97 -6.87
CA LEU A 81 -11.29 7.43 -7.14
C LEU A 81 -12.25 8.57 -7.51
N CYS A 82 -12.87 8.49 -8.68
CA CYS A 82 -13.89 9.44 -9.14
C CYS A 82 -15.11 8.73 -9.71
N GLU A 83 -16.23 9.45 -9.83
CA GLU A 83 -17.48 8.87 -10.33
C GLU A 83 -17.33 8.22 -11.71
N ALA A 84 -16.48 8.80 -12.58
CA ALA A 84 -16.23 8.29 -13.92
C ALA A 84 -15.50 6.94 -13.97
N ASP A 85 -14.94 6.46 -12.84
CA ASP A 85 -14.30 5.16 -12.73
C ASP A 85 -15.31 4.04 -12.44
N MET A 86 -16.49 4.40 -11.97
CA MET A 86 -17.48 3.49 -11.41
C MET A 86 -18.68 3.33 -12.35
N SER A 87 -19.20 2.11 -12.42
CA SER A 87 -20.39 1.74 -13.20
C SER A 87 -21.02 0.51 -12.56
N SER A 88 -21.88 -0.17 -13.29
CA SER A 88 -22.39 -1.49 -12.93
C SER A 88 -21.71 -2.58 -13.76
N GLY A 89 -21.66 -3.79 -13.22
CA GLY A 89 -21.12 -4.96 -13.90
C GLY A 89 -19.79 -5.41 -13.31
N ARG A 90 -19.46 -6.65 -13.64
CA ARG A 90 -18.22 -7.32 -13.22
C ARG A 90 -17.81 -8.32 -14.28
N VAL A 91 -16.59 -8.19 -14.78
CA VAL A 91 -15.95 -9.19 -15.64
C VAL A 91 -14.69 -9.65 -14.94
N GLU A 92 -14.63 -10.93 -14.56
CA GLU A 92 -13.46 -11.50 -13.89
C GLU A 92 -12.33 -11.74 -14.90
N SER A 93 -11.14 -11.25 -14.56
CA SER A 93 -9.95 -11.32 -15.42
C SER A 93 -8.71 -11.72 -14.62
N TRP A 94 -8.81 -12.83 -13.85
CA TRP A 94 -7.75 -13.32 -12.98
C TRP A 94 -6.44 -13.60 -13.74
N ALA A 95 -5.36 -12.92 -13.37
CA ALA A 95 -4.07 -13.01 -14.03
C ALA A 95 -2.91 -12.76 -13.07
N TYR A 96 -1.72 -13.20 -13.47
CA TYR A 96 -0.49 -12.68 -12.90
C TYR A 96 -0.28 -11.22 -13.33
N ASP A 97 0.31 -10.42 -12.44
CA ASP A 97 0.72 -9.07 -12.75
C ASP A 97 1.92 -9.10 -13.73
N PRO A 98 1.79 -8.49 -14.91
CA PRO A 98 2.88 -8.51 -15.89
C PRO A 98 4.11 -7.68 -15.48
N LYS A 99 4.01 -6.86 -14.41
CA LYS A 99 5.10 -6.02 -13.90
C LYS A 99 5.96 -6.72 -12.84
N ILE A 100 5.54 -7.90 -12.39
CA ILE A 100 6.24 -8.71 -11.39
C ILE A 100 6.57 -10.08 -12.00
N PRO A 101 7.77 -10.64 -11.78
CA PRO A 101 8.09 -12.00 -12.20
C PRO A 101 7.08 -13.00 -11.63
N GLN A 102 6.65 -13.96 -12.44
CA GLN A 102 5.60 -14.92 -12.06
C GLN A 102 6.00 -15.80 -10.86
N ASP A 103 7.29 -16.09 -10.70
CA ASP A 103 7.83 -16.85 -9.57
C ASP A 103 7.83 -16.08 -8.25
N SER A 104 7.64 -14.77 -8.30
CA SER A 104 7.47 -13.89 -7.14
C SER A 104 6.01 -13.57 -6.81
N GLN A 105 5.05 -14.28 -7.44
CA GLN A 105 3.61 -14.11 -7.25
C GLN A 105 2.95 -15.46 -6.92
N THR A 106 1.74 -15.44 -6.38
CA THR A 106 0.93 -16.64 -6.14
C THR A 106 -0.20 -16.77 -7.17
N ASP A 107 -0.60 -17.99 -7.50
CA ASP A 107 -1.69 -18.25 -8.43
C ASP A 107 -3.06 -18.06 -7.77
N VAL A 108 -3.78 -17.01 -8.16
CA VAL A 108 -5.11 -16.70 -7.62
C VAL A 108 -6.26 -17.03 -8.60
N ARG A 109 -5.97 -17.66 -9.75
CA ARG A 109 -6.98 -17.87 -10.80
C ARG A 109 -8.16 -18.73 -10.34
N GLN A 110 -7.97 -19.65 -9.41
CA GLN A 110 -9.04 -20.53 -8.89
C GLN A 110 -9.36 -20.32 -7.40
N GLY A 111 -8.89 -19.26 -6.78
CA GLY A 111 -8.95 -19.05 -5.33
C GLY A 111 -7.91 -19.87 -4.58
N TYR A 112 -7.84 -19.73 -3.26
CA TYR A 112 -6.80 -20.41 -2.46
C TYR A 112 -7.15 -21.87 -2.11
N GLY A 113 -8.44 -22.24 -2.14
CA GLY A 113 -8.92 -23.58 -1.81
C GLY A 113 -8.77 -23.97 -0.34
N VAL A 114 -8.67 -23.01 0.59
CA VAL A 114 -8.42 -23.23 2.01
C VAL A 114 -9.63 -22.81 2.84
N GLU A 115 -10.16 -23.74 3.63
CA GLU A 115 -11.22 -23.49 4.60
C GLU A 115 -10.65 -22.90 5.91
N VAL A 116 -11.47 -22.12 6.61
CA VAL A 116 -11.16 -21.55 7.93
C VAL A 116 -12.37 -21.69 8.84
N SER A 117 -12.12 -22.06 10.10
CA SER A 117 -13.15 -22.08 11.13
C SER A 117 -13.32 -20.68 11.71
N THR A 118 -14.52 -20.16 11.72
CA THR A 118 -14.84 -18.83 12.28
C THR A 118 -16.11 -18.89 13.12
N GLU A 119 -16.13 -18.13 14.18
CA GLU A 119 -17.29 -18.05 15.04
C GLU A 119 -18.52 -17.56 14.27
N GLY A 120 -19.62 -18.26 14.46
CA GLY A 120 -20.92 -17.85 13.93
C GLY A 120 -21.17 -18.16 12.46
N TYR A 121 -20.29 -18.87 11.79
CA TYR A 121 -20.47 -19.36 10.42
C TYR A 121 -20.17 -20.87 10.34
N SER A 122 -21.12 -21.64 9.79
CA SER A 122 -20.98 -23.10 9.70
C SER A 122 -19.91 -23.52 8.68
N ARG A 123 -19.64 -22.69 7.68
CA ARG A 123 -18.56 -22.84 6.70
C ARG A 123 -17.98 -21.50 6.38
N ASN A 124 -16.66 -21.42 6.32
CA ASN A 124 -15.94 -20.25 5.87
C ASN A 124 -14.65 -20.66 5.17
N PHE A 125 -14.08 -19.77 4.36
CA PHE A 125 -12.86 -20.01 3.61
C PHE A 125 -12.12 -18.68 3.37
N TYR A 126 -10.86 -18.78 2.96
CA TYR A 126 -10.10 -17.62 2.50
C TYR A 126 -10.40 -17.32 1.04
N ALA A 127 -11.02 -16.18 0.81
CA ALA A 127 -11.28 -15.63 -0.52
C ALA A 127 -10.08 -14.82 -1.02
N ARG A 128 -10.06 -14.59 -2.33
CA ARG A 128 -9.18 -13.61 -2.98
C ARG A 128 -9.68 -12.20 -2.64
N GLY A 129 -9.17 -11.64 -1.56
CA GLY A 129 -9.53 -10.31 -1.11
C GLY A 129 -8.81 -9.25 -1.91
N HIS A 130 -9.56 -8.42 -2.62
CA HIS A 130 -9.02 -7.28 -3.33
C HIS A 130 -8.54 -6.20 -2.36
N GLN A 131 -7.43 -5.55 -2.66
CA GLN A 131 -7.07 -4.29 -2.01
C GLN A 131 -7.77 -3.12 -2.70
N ILE A 132 -7.47 -2.80 -3.98
CA ILE A 132 -8.39 -1.96 -4.77
C ILE A 132 -9.51 -2.84 -5.30
N PRO A 133 -10.80 -2.56 -4.96
CA PRO A 133 -11.91 -3.37 -5.44
C PRO A 133 -12.19 -3.14 -6.93
N ASN A 134 -12.65 -4.18 -7.61
CA ASN A 134 -12.99 -4.07 -9.02
C ASN A 134 -14.12 -3.07 -9.28
N ALA A 135 -15.04 -2.89 -8.32
CA ALA A 135 -16.16 -1.97 -8.43
C ALA A 135 -15.72 -0.48 -8.49
N ASP A 136 -14.50 -0.19 -8.04
CA ASP A 136 -13.91 1.15 -8.12
C ASP A 136 -13.34 1.45 -9.52
N ARG A 137 -13.37 0.46 -10.45
CA ARG A 137 -12.80 0.56 -11.81
C ARG A 137 -13.67 -0.04 -12.91
N ASN A 138 -14.89 -0.44 -12.59
CA ASN A 138 -15.72 -1.21 -13.51
C ASN A 138 -16.35 -0.39 -14.66
N ALA A 139 -16.20 0.93 -14.70
CA ALA A 139 -16.53 1.75 -15.86
C ALA A 139 -15.52 1.63 -17.00
N VAL A 140 -14.30 1.13 -16.74
CA VAL A 140 -13.22 1.04 -17.72
C VAL A 140 -12.63 -0.37 -17.71
N GLU A 141 -12.98 -1.19 -18.72
CA GLU A 141 -12.66 -2.62 -18.79
C GLU A 141 -11.17 -2.91 -18.53
N GLY A 142 -10.24 -2.21 -19.17
CA GLY A 142 -8.80 -2.42 -19.00
C GLY A 142 -8.32 -2.06 -17.59
N MET A 143 -8.90 -1.04 -16.93
CA MET A 143 -8.57 -0.70 -15.54
C MET A 143 -9.17 -1.72 -14.58
N MET A 144 -10.39 -2.17 -14.81
CA MET A 144 -11.03 -3.24 -14.06
C MET A 144 -10.22 -4.53 -14.13
N ALA A 145 -9.75 -4.92 -15.33
CA ALA A 145 -8.94 -6.13 -15.52
C ALA A 145 -7.67 -6.12 -14.67
N GLN A 146 -7.00 -4.98 -14.53
CA GLN A 146 -5.80 -4.84 -13.69
C GLN A 146 -6.10 -5.06 -12.20
N THR A 147 -7.32 -4.82 -11.72
CA THR A 147 -7.68 -5.10 -10.32
C THR A 147 -7.71 -6.60 -9.99
N TYR A 148 -7.74 -7.47 -10.98
CA TYR A 148 -7.70 -8.92 -10.83
C TYR A 148 -6.29 -9.53 -10.85
N TYR A 149 -5.25 -8.71 -10.86
CA TYR A 149 -3.88 -9.20 -10.73
C TYR A 149 -3.63 -9.82 -9.35
N SER A 150 -2.85 -10.90 -9.35
CA SER A 150 -2.49 -11.62 -8.11
C SER A 150 -1.85 -10.72 -7.06
N THR A 151 -1.10 -9.71 -7.49
CA THR A 151 -0.42 -8.72 -6.63
C THR A 151 -1.39 -7.84 -5.83
N ASN A 152 -2.65 -7.71 -6.27
CA ASN A 152 -3.71 -6.98 -5.60
C ASN A 152 -4.51 -7.85 -4.59
N MET A 153 -4.14 -9.13 -4.42
CA MET A 153 -4.90 -10.11 -3.66
C MET A 153 -4.24 -10.48 -2.35
N THR A 154 -5.06 -10.64 -1.32
CA THR A 154 -4.66 -11.20 -0.02
C THR A 154 -5.67 -12.25 0.42
N PRO A 155 -5.26 -13.25 1.27
CA PRO A 155 -6.22 -14.16 1.88
C PRO A 155 -7.16 -13.41 2.82
N GLN A 156 -8.46 -13.32 2.47
CA GLN A 156 -9.50 -12.71 3.30
C GLN A 156 -10.56 -13.72 3.70
N ILE A 157 -10.94 -13.74 4.98
CA ILE A 157 -12.07 -14.52 5.48
C ILE A 157 -13.33 -14.11 4.70
N GLN A 158 -13.97 -15.05 3.99
CA GLN A 158 -15.06 -14.73 3.08
C GLN A 158 -16.30 -14.24 3.83
N ASN A 159 -16.86 -15.09 4.71
CA ASN A 159 -18.10 -14.75 5.38
C ASN A 159 -17.84 -13.88 6.61
N GLY A 160 -18.54 -12.77 6.71
CA GLY A 160 -18.42 -11.81 7.80
C GLY A 160 -17.32 -10.77 7.61
N PHE A 161 -16.26 -11.05 6.83
CA PHE A 161 -15.23 -10.05 6.51
C PHE A 161 -15.32 -9.59 5.05
N ASN A 162 -14.75 -10.33 4.08
CA ASN A 162 -14.70 -9.94 2.67
C ASN A 162 -16.10 -9.67 2.08
N GLY A 163 -17.00 -10.66 2.12
CA GLY A 163 -18.41 -10.50 1.75
C GLY A 163 -19.30 -9.93 2.86
N GLY A 164 -18.72 -9.27 3.84
CA GLY A 164 -19.41 -8.73 5.03
C GLY A 164 -19.08 -7.27 5.31
N ILE A 165 -18.33 -7.01 6.39
CA ILE A 165 -18.01 -5.64 6.83
C ILE A 165 -17.10 -4.90 5.83
N TRP A 166 -16.15 -5.61 5.19
CA TRP A 166 -15.22 -5.03 4.25
C TRP A 166 -15.94 -4.54 2.98
N SER A 167 -16.78 -5.38 2.37
CA SER A 167 -17.57 -4.98 1.20
C SER A 167 -18.54 -3.83 1.49
N LYS A 168 -19.05 -3.73 2.72
CA LYS A 168 -19.88 -2.59 3.15
C LYS A 168 -19.05 -1.30 3.27
N LEU A 169 -17.83 -1.39 3.81
CA LEU A 169 -16.90 -0.27 3.85
C LEU A 169 -16.53 0.19 2.42
N GLU A 170 -16.23 -0.74 1.52
CA GLU A 170 -15.94 -0.41 0.11
C GLU A 170 -17.13 0.29 -0.58
N ALA A 171 -18.35 -0.17 -0.34
CA ALA A 171 -19.55 0.48 -0.85
C ALA A 171 -19.69 1.91 -0.30
N ALA A 172 -19.49 2.08 1.02
CA ALA A 172 -19.56 3.40 1.63
C ALA A 172 -18.45 4.35 1.13
N VAL A 173 -17.24 3.85 0.88
CA VAL A 173 -16.15 4.66 0.29
C VAL A 173 -16.55 5.20 -1.08
N ARG A 174 -17.23 4.40 -1.91
CA ARG A 174 -17.76 4.88 -3.21
C ARG A 174 -18.83 5.96 -3.05
N GLU A 175 -19.67 5.87 -2.01
CA GLU A 175 -20.68 6.89 -1.68
C GLU A 175 -20.06 8.20 -1.15
N MET A 176 -18.82 8.15 -0.65
CA MET A 176 -18.08 9.32 -0.17
C MET A 176 -17.32 10.06 -1.27
N VAL A 177 -17.30 9.55 -2.51
CA VAL A 177 -16.69 10.23 -3.66
C VAL A 177 -17.40 11.56 -3.90
N PRO A 178 -16.69 12.70 -3.90
CA PRO A 178 -17.33 13.98 -4.11
C PRO A 178 -17.81 14.13 -5.55
N PRO A 179 -19.02 14.63 -5.79
CA PRO A 179 -19.56 14.83 -7.13
C PRO A 179 -18.64 15.69 -8.01
N GLY A 180 -18.21 15.14 -9.15
CA GLY A 180 -17.35 15.83 -10.11
C GLY A 180 -15.91 16.07 -9.62
N ASP A 181 -15.47 15.39 -8.54
CA ASP A 181 -14.14 15.51 -7.97
C ASP A 181 -13.55 14.15 -7.61
N THR A 182 -12.43 14.12 -6.91
CA THR A 182 -11.63 12.93 -6.62
C THR A 182 -11.56 12.67 -5.11
N LEU A 183 -11.85 11.42 -4.71
CA LEU A 183 -11.48 10.87 -3.42
C LEU A 183 -10.14 10.13 -3.57
N TYR A 184 -9.16 10.44 -2.73
CA TYR A 184 -7.89 9.73 -2.71
C TYR A 184 -7.95 8.60 -1.68
N VAL A 185 -7.56 7.41 -2.08
CA VAL A 185 -7.70 6.19 -1.26
C VAL A 185 -6.37 5.48 -1.14
N VAL A 186 -5.98 5.16 0.08
CA VAL A 186 -4.95 4.15 0.36
C VAL A 186 -5.61 2.99 1.09
N THR A 187 -5.34 1.78 0.67
CA THR A 187 -5.85 0.56 1.31
C THR A 187 -4.73 -0.44 1.47
N GLY A 188 -4.75 -1.23 2.53
CA GLY A 188 -3.68 -2.19 2.74
C GLY A 188 -4.03 -3.31 3.71
N ALA A 189 -3.15 -4.30 3.70
CA ALA A 189 -3.15 -5.44 4.60
C ALA A 189 -1.97 -5.31 5.56
N CYS A 190 -2.23 -5.46 6.86
CA CYS A 190 -1.20 -5.38 7.88
C CYS A 190 -1.08 -6.73 8.59
N TYR A 191 0.13 -7.28 8.60
CA TYR A 191 0.44 -8.56 9.21
C TYR A 191 0.80 -8.42 10.68
N ARG A 192 1.49 -7.34 11.04
CA ARG A 192 1.82 -6.93 12.41
C ARG A 192 1.73 -5.42 12.54
N THR A 193 1.26 -4.95 13.68
CA THR A 193 1.37 -3.52 14.01
C THR A 193 2.84 -3.14 14.18
N ARG A 194 3.16 -1.87 13.97
CA ARG A 194 4.52 -1.36 14.14
C ARG A 194 5.02 -1.63 15.57
N GLY A 195 6.07 -2.43 15.68
CA GLY A 195 6.61 -2.87 16.98
C GLY A 195 5.78 -3.94 17.70
N GLY A 196 4.71 -4.44 17.06
CA GLY A 196 3.90 -5.54 17.56
C GLY A 196 4.57 -6.90 17.43
N ASN A 197 4.00 -7.90 18.10
CA ASN A 197 4.47 -9.28 18.09
C ASN A 197 3.34 -10.29 17.79
N GLU A 198 2.31 -9.85 17.09
CA GLU A 198 1.18 -10.68 16.68
C GLU A 198 1.66 -11.92 15.92
N GLU A 199 1.09 -13.05 16.20
CA GLU A 199 1.32 -14.26 15.43
C GLU A 199 0.80 -14.09 14.00
N ILE A 200 1.59 -14.47 13.01
CA ILE A 200 1.19 -14.49 11.60
C ILE A 200 0.96 -15.95 11.22
N ILE A 201 -0.29 -16.33 11.03
CA ILE A 201 -0.62 -17.64 10.48
C ILE A 201 -0.42 -17.62 8.97
N SER A 202 -0.16 -18.79 8.39
CA SER A 202 -0.03 -18.95 6.93
C SER A 202 -0.97 -20.03 6.42
N ILE A 203 -1.38 -19.87 5.17
CA ILE A 203 -2.13 -20.89 4.43
C ILE A 203 -1.29 -21.42 3.27
N THR A 204 -1.54 -22.65 2.89
CA THR A 204 -0.94 -23.21 1.64
C THR A 204 -1.95 -23.05 0.51
N ASN A 205 -1.61 -22.22 -0.47
CA ASN A 205 -2.42 -22.05 -1.67
C ASN A 205 -2.43 -23.38 -2.46
N ARG A 206 -3.61 -23.94 -2.71
CA ARG A 206 -3.77 -25.25 -3.38
C ARG A 206 -3.41 -25.23 -4.87
N ASN A 207 -3.35 -24.04 -5.49
CA ASN A 207 -3.07 -23.91 -6.91
C ASN A 207 -1.57 -24.07 -7.23
N ASP A 208 -0.68 -23.60 -6.37
CA ASP A 208 0.76 -23.55 -6.59
C ASP A 208 1.61 -24.06 -5.42
N GLY A 209 0.97 -24.44 -4.30
CA GLY A 209 1.65 -24.95 -3.10
C GLY A 209 2.38 -23.89 -2.29
N ARG A 210 2.24 -22.62 -2.62
CA ARG A 210 2.93 -21.53 -1.90
C ARG A 210 2.31 -21.29 -0.53
N SER A 211 3.18 -20.99 0.44
CA SER A 211 2.77 -20.54 1.77
C SER A 211 2.52 -19.04 1.75
N LEU A 212 1.30 -18.64 2.08
CA LEU A 212 0.89 -17.25 2.08
C LEU A 212 0.55 -16.84 3.52
N PRO A 213 1.17 -15.78 4.04
CA PRO A 213 0.77 -15.23 5.34
C PRO A 213 -0.64 -14.64 5.24
N VAL A 214 -1.39 -14.77 6.33
CA VAL A 214 -2.74 -14.19 6.45
C VAL A 214 -2.61 -12.88 7.22
N PRO A 215 -3.09 -11.76 6.66
CA PRO A 215 -3.07 -10.48 7.37
C PRO A 215 -3.88 -10.53 8.66
N ASN A 216 -3.37 -9.92 9.73
CA ASN A 216 -4.09 -9.75 10.98
C ASN A 216 -5.06 -8.57 10.95
N TYR A 217 -4.79 -7.59 10.09
CA TYR A 217 -5.58 -6.35 9.98
C TYR A 217 -5.70 -5.90 8.53
N TYR A 218 -6.76 -5.16 8.26
CA TYR A 218 -6.95 -4.41 7.02
C TYR A 218 -7.29 -2.96 7.35
N TYR A 219 -6.84 -2.06 6.47
CA TYR A 219 -7.05 -0.63 6.66
C TYR A 219 -7.41 0.09 5.37
N LYS A 220 -8.02 1.24 5.56
CA LYS A 220 -8.15 2.28 4.52
C LYS A 220 -7.83 3.63 5.14
N ALA A 221 -7.11 4.46 4.39
CA ALA A 221 -6.95 5.89 4.63
C ALA A 221 -7.59 6.64 3.46
N LEU A 222 -8.43 7.61 3.75
CA LEU A 222 -9.15 8.41 2.76
C LEU A 222 -8.77 9.87 2.90
N LEU A 223 -8.60 10.57 1.77
CA LEU A 223 -8.30 11.99 1.71
C LEU A 223 -9.26 12.69 0.76
N LYS A 224 -9.87 13.76 1.22
CA LYS A 224 -10.52 14.81 0.42
C LYS A 224 -9.64 16.05 0.41
N LEU A 225 -9.45 16.65 -0.76
CA LEU A 225 -8.62 17.84 -0.95
C LEU A 225 -9.48 18.93 -1.59
N SER A 226 -9.46 20.17 -1.02
CA SER A 226 -10.17 21.31 -1.63
C SER A 226 -9.64 21.61 -3.03
N LYS A 227 -10.47 22.17 -3.91
CA LYS A 227 -10.09 22.53 -5.28
C LYS A 227 -8.90 23.49 -5.35
N ALA A 228 -8.74 24.33 -4.34
CA ALA A 228 -7.59 25.22 -4.21
C ALA A 228 -6.34 24.51 -3.70
N GLY A 229 -6.46 23.30 -3.15
CA GLY A 229 -5.36 22.55 -2.54
C GLY A 229 -4.90 23.12 -1.20
N ASP A 230 -5.69 24.03 -0.58
CA ASP A 230 -5.36 24.75 0.64
C ASP A 230 -6.00 24.19 1.91
N ARG A 231 -6.92 23.23 1.77
CA ARG A 231 -7.58 22.51 2.86
C ARG A 231 -7.72 21.03 2.49
N ALA A 232 -7.58 20.17 3.48
CA ALA A 232 -7.79 18.74 3.35
C ALA A 232 -8.54 18.17 4.56
N CYS A 233 -9.13 17.00 4.40
CA CYS A 233 -9.71 16.23 5.48
C CYS A 233 -9.44 14.74 5.23
N CYS A 234 -8.94 14.04 6.26
CA CYS A 234 -8.64 12.62 6.19
C CYS A 234 -9.49 11.82 7.17
N ILE A 235 -9.64 10.54 6.93
CA ILE A 235 -10.20 9.57 7.86
C ILE A 235 -9.57 8.20 7.63
N GLY A 236 -9.22 7.50 8.71
CA GLY A 236 -8.71 6.14 8.72
C GLY A 236 -9.79 5.12 9.11
N PHE A 237 -9.61 3.88 8.65
CA PHE A 237 -10.36 2.70 9.08
C PHE A 237 -9.36 1.59 9.38
N TRP A 238 -9.50 0.95 10.54
CA TRP A 238 -8.64 -0.15 11.00
C TRP A 238 -9.46 -1.32 11.50
N LEU A 239 -9.44 -2.43 10.77
CA LEU A 239 -10.27 -3.59 11.04
C LEU A 239 -9.42 -4.83 11.36
N PRO A 240 -9.51 -5.42 12.56
CA PRO A 240 -9.01 -6.77 12.80
C PRO A 240 -9.62 -7.78 11.81
N HIS A 241 -8.80 -8.66 11.26
CA HIS A 241 -9.23 -9.65 10.27
C HIS A 241 -9.92 -10.83 10.92
N LYS A 242 -11.21 -10.71 11.14
CA LYS A 242 -12.08 -11.76 11.68
C LYS A 242 -13.48 -11.71 11.08
N ALA A 243 -14.27 -12.75 11.27
CA ALA A 243 -15.67 -12.74 10.87
C ALA A 243 -16.51 -11.85 11.81
N TYR A 244 -17.28 -10.94 11.25
CA TYR A 244 -18.15 -10.01 11.98
C TYR A 244 -19.62 -10.34 11.77
N LYS A 245 -20.42 -10.12 12.81
CA LYS A 245 -21.90 -10.17 12.78
C LYS A 245 -22.46 -8.91 13.44
N LYS A 246 -23.39 -8.24 12.76
CA LYS A 246 -24.14 -7.09 13.30
C LYS A 246 -23.26 -5.91 13.77
N VAL A 247 -22.07 -5.74 13.18
CA VAL A 247 -21.11 -4.66 13.45
C VAL A 247 -21.07 -3.72 12.28
N LYS A 248 -20.90 -2.43 12.52
CA LYS A 248 -20.82 -1.40 11.50
C LYS A 248 -19.36 -1.01 11.25
N TYR A 249 -19.00 -0.65 10.02
CA TYR A 249 -17.66 -0.17 9.68
C TYR A 249 -17.33 1.15 10.40
N ASN A 250 -18.34 1.97 10.73
CA ASN A 250 -18.16 3.23 11.47
C ASN A 250 -17.54 3.03 12.87
N ASP A 251 -17.68 1.82 13.46
CA ASP A 251 -17.10 1.49 14.76
C ASP A 251 -15.56 1.33 14.69
N PHE A 252 -14.97 1.41 13.49
CA PHE A 252 -13.54 1.19 13.21
C PHE A 252 -12.84 2.42 12.62
N THR A 253 -13.44 3.59 12.75
CA THR A 253 -12.82 4.85 12.33
C THR A 253 -11.77 5.31 13.32
N LEU A 254 -10.71 5.93 12.82
CA LEU A 254 -9.64 6.56 13.62
C LEU A 254 -8.97 7.67 12.80
N PRO A 255 -8.21 8.57 13.48
CA PRO A 255 -7.33 9.52 12.80
C PRO A 255 -6.29 8.81 11.93
N VAL A 256 -5.88 9.43 10.82
CA VAL A 256 -4.79 8.90 9.98
C VAL A 256 -3.49 8.88 10.76
N ASP A 257 -3.18 9.88 11.60
CA ASP A 257 -2.04 9.86 12.55
C ASP A 257 -1.97 8.55 13.37
N SER A 258 -3.14 8.06 13.83
CA SER A 258 -3.21 6.80 14.59
C SER A 258 -2.97 5.59 13.70
N LEU A 259 -3.40 5.65 12.44
CA LEU A 259 -3.17 4.58 11.47
C LEU A 259 -1.68 4.47 11.12
N GLU A 260 -0.97 5.60 11.04
CA GLU A 260 0.48 5.67 10.84
C GLU A 260 1.26 5.05 11.99
N LEU A 261 0.84 5.32 13.22
CA LEU A 261 1.43 4.68 14.40
C LEU A 261 1.26 3.15 14.37
N LEU A 262 0.13 2.64 13.87
CA LEU A 262 -0.15 1.21 13.77
C LEU A 262 0.59 0.52 12.62
N THR A 263 0.70 1.19 11.47
CA THR A 263 1.25 0.59 10.25
C THR A 263 2.74 0.92 10.04
N GLY A 264 3.18 2.07 10.53
CA GLY A 264 4.50 2.64 10.20
C GLY A 264 4.57 3.25 8.80
N VAL A 265 3.42 3.41 8.13
CA VAL A 265 3.29 4.06 6.83
C VAL A 265 2.95 5.53 7.06
N ASP A 266 3.65 6.43 6.43
CA ASP A 266 3.41 7.86 6.40
C ASP A 266 2.49 8.15 5.20
N PHE A 267 1.20 8.42 5.49
CA PHE A 267 0.17 8.61 4.47
C PHE A 267 0.16 10.08 4.03
N PHE A 268 -0.29 10.33 2.81
CA PHE A 268 -0.54 11.67 2.24
C PHE A 268 0.59 12.68 2.37
N HIS A 269 1.82 12.22 2.60
CA HIS A 269 3.03 13.02 2.82
C HIS A 269 3.37 14.03 1.72
N ASN A 270 2.68 13.96 0.58
CA ASN A 270 2.81 14.93 -0.50
C ASN A 270 1.94 16.20 -0.28
N LEU A 271 1.15 16.23 0.78
CA LEU A 271 0.49 17.45 1.22
C LEU A 271 1.51 18.37 1.92
N PRO A 272 1.31 19.70 1.90
CA PRO A 272 2.09 20.60 2.76
C PRO A 272 1.86 20.26 4.25
N ASP A 273 2.93 20.18 5.06
CA ASP A 273 2.89 19.83 6.50
C ASP A 273 1.80 20.58 7.29
N SER A 274 1.57 21.88 6.94
CA SER A 274 0.55 22.72 7.59
C SER A 274 -0.90 22.30 7.32
N ILE A 275 -1.13 21.51 6.26
CA ILE A 275 -2.44 20.98 5.88
C ILE A 275 -2.55 19.53 6.33
N GLU A 276 -1.50 18.76 6.13
CA GLU A 276 -1.37 17.33 6.43
C GLU A 276 -1.72 17.07 7.91
N GLY A 277 -0.97 17.62 8.85
CA GLY A 277 -1.18 17.36 10.28
C GLY A 277 -2.57 17.79 10.80
N ILE A 278 -3.21 18.80 10.20
CA ILE A 278 -4.61 19.15 10.53
C ILE A 278 -5.58 18.11 9.98
N ALA A 279 -5.37 17.68 8.74
CA ALA A 279 -6.26 16.74 8.07
C ALA A 279 -6.19 15.35 8.72
N GLU A 280 -5.01 14.87 9.08
CA GLU A 280 -4.75 13.54 9.61
C GLU A 280 -5.16 13.36 11.07
N SER A 281 -5.22 14.44 11.84
CA SER A 281 -5.71 14.44 13.21
C SER A 281 -7.24 14.29 13.33
N ASN A 282 -7.99 14.36 12.20
CA ASN A 282 -9.44 14.23 12.22
C ASN A 282 -9.89 12.82 12.61
N ALA A 283 -10.71 12.73 13.67
CA ALA A 283 -11.32 11.49 14.14
C ALA A 283 -12.80 11.34 13.76
N SER A 284 -13.40 12.34 13.12
CA SER A 284 -14.84 12.39 12.85
C SER A 284 -15.17 11.99 11.42
N LEU A 285 -15.88 10.86 11.28
CA LEU A 285 -16.43 10.44 9.98
C LEU A 285 -17.46 11.46 9.44
N ASP A 286 -18.27 12.06 10.32
CA ASP A 286 -19.26 13.07 9.91
C ASP A 286 -18.57 14.32 9.37
N ALA A 287 -17.48 14.77 10.00
CA ALA A 287 -16.69 15.89 9.48
C ALA A 287 -16.05 15.56 8.12
N PHE A 288 -15.57 14.34 7.94
CA PHE A 288 -15.04 13.88 6.66
C PHE A 288 -16.12 13.82 5.57
N ILE A 289 -17.31 13.30 5.90
CA ILE A 289 -18.44 13.23 4.93
C ILE A 289 -18.88 14.63 4.51
N SER A 290 -19.03 15.55 5.47
CA SER A 290 -19.50 16.92 5.24
C SER A 290 -18.42 17.89 4.74
N PHE A 291 -17.16 17.44 4.57
CA PHE A 291 -16.08 18.30 4.08
C PHE A 291 -16.38 18.76 2.65
N GLU A 292 -16.47 20.10 2.47
CA GLU A 292 -16.69 20.76 1.19
C GLU A 292 -15.35 21.03 0.48
N LEU A 293 -15.30 20.70 -0.82
CA LEU A 293 -14.12 20.83 -1.69
C LEU A 293 -13.92 22.24 -2.23
#